data_c287fddbf320582049780e35ef0f9aba
#
_entry.id   c287fddbf320582049780e35ef0f9aba
#
_cell.length_a   1.000
_cell.length_b   1.000
_cell.length_c   1.000
_cell.angle_alpha   90.00
_cell.angle_beta   90.00
_cell.angle_gamma   90.00
#
_symmetry.space_group_name_H-M   'P 1'
#
loop_
_entity.id
_entity.type
_entity.pdbx_description
1 polymer ?
#
loop_
_entity_poly.entity_id
_entity_poly.type
_entity_poly.pdbx_seq_one_letter_code
_entity_poly.pdbx_strand_id
1 'polypeptide(L)'
;MLKNSIKLFMALVMMSLSFSQDTLTVLTYNALRFGENDRSRALHFEKVIRYIDPDIVALQEIEDQGGIDLLLNEVFNKSSQEYSAGPLTNNRDMENGIIYRNSKLDLISNRSIKTVLRDISGFTFSIKNAAQSVVPFTVFSAHLKASTGSSNENQRWEEAKQLQSYINQQSNDYHYILAGDLNLYSPNEQAYKLLVDSMSVDLVDPIGPWVRDDNSHVLKFTQSTRTDQIGDGGSTGGLDDRFDFILFSEQFTSTNPNLKLLDQSYKVVGNDG
;
A
#
# COMPACT_ATOMS: atom_id res chain seq x y z
N MET A 1 36.42 -23.49 67.08
CA MET A 1 35.29 -22.61 66.72
C MET A 1 35.38 -22.29 65.23
N LEU A 2 34.68 -23.02 64.40
CA LEU A 2 34.63 -22.76 62.93
C LEU A 2 33.53 -21.74 62.69
N LYS A 3 33.87 -20.61 62.11
CA LYS A 3 32.90 -19.64 61.57
C LYS A 3 32.58 -20.02 60.10
N ASN A 4 31.38 -20.54 59.91
CA ASN A 4 30.86 -20.78 58.57
C ASN A 4 30.34 -19.44 58.00
N SER A 5 31.04 -18.93 56.98
CA SER A 5 30.57 -17.81 56.20
C SER A 5 29.70 -18.35 55.05
N ILE A 6 28.39 -18.14 55.14
CA ILE A 6 27.45 -18.39 54.05
C ILE A 6 27.58 -17.22 53.07
N LYS A 7 28.15 -17.47 51.87
CA LYS A 7 28.12 -16.55 50.75
C LYS A 7 26.79 -16.71 50.01
N LEU A 8 25.91 -15.74 50.19
CA LEU A 8 24.66 -15.66 49.39
C LEU A 8 25.02 -15.23 47.96
N PHE A 9 24.90 -16.17 47.00
CA PHE A 9 25.07 -15.89 45.61
C PHE A 9 23.74 -15.39 45.05
N MET A 10 23.59 -14.08 44.90
CA MET A 10 22.43 -13.45 44.28
C MET A 10 22.58 -13.55 42.76
N ALA A 11 21.94 -14.54 42.12
CA ALA A 11 21.88 -14.64 40.68
C ALA A 11 20.91 -13.57 40.16
N LEU A 12 21.45 -12.52 39.57
CA LEU A 12 20.68 -11.52 38.84
C LEU A 12 20.27 -12.11 37.49
N VAL A 13 19.04 -12.62 37.37
CA VAL A 13 18.46 -13.03 36.09
C VAL A 13 18.11 -11.75 35.34
N MET A 14 18.99 -11.33 34.43
CA MET A 14 18.62 -10.33 33.43
C MET A 14 17.67 -11.02 32.44
N MET A 15 16.37 -10.82 32.60
CA MET A 15 15.40 -11.02 31.56
C MET A 15 15.67 -9.98 30.47
N SER A 16 16.37 -10.36 29.41
CA SER A 16 16.39 -9.59 28.18
C SER A 16 14.98 -9.67 27.60
N LEU A 17 14.20 -8.61 27.73
CA LEU A 17 12.99 -8.41 26.96
C LEU A 17 13.43 -8.21 25.50
N SER A 18 13.44 -9.31 24.75
CA SER A 18 13.50 -9.23 23.29
C SER A 18 12.18 -8.68 22.82
N PHE A 19 12.13 -7.38 22.54
CA PHE A 19 11.03 -6.82 21.77
C PHE A 19 11.15 -7.40 20.36
N SER A 20 10.29 -8.36 20.01
CA SER A 20 10.09 -8.73 18.62
C SER A 20 9.60 -7.48 17.91
N GLN A 21 10.37 -6.99 16.94
CA GLN A 21 9.87 -5.97 16.04
C GLN A 21 8.86 -6.66 15.11
N ASP A 22 7.58 -6.39 15.34
CA ASP A 22 6.55 -6.84 14.41
C ASP A 22 6.62 -5.99 13.15
N THR A 23 6.62 -6.65 12.00
CA THR A 23 6.64 -5.99 10.68
C THR A 23 5.26 -6.08 10.05
N LEU A 24 4.92 -5.05 9.27
CA LEU A 24 3.76 -5.02 8.39
C LEU A 24 4.22 -4.97 6.93
N THR A 25 3.69 -5.86 6.12
CA THR A 25 3.92 -5.86 4.67
C THR A 25 2.72 -5.23 3.97
N VAL A 26 2.98 -4.17 3.20
CA VAL A 26 1.98 -3.45 2.41
C VAL A 26 2.17 -3.77 0.94
N LEU A 27 1.11 -4.15 0.26
CA LEU A 27 1.06 -4.42 -1.18
C LEU A 27 0.07 -3.46 -1.85
N THR A 28 0.39 -2.98 -3.04
CA THR A 28 -0.59 -2.42 -3.98
C THR A 28 -0.75 -3.35 -5.17
N TYR A 29 -1.99 -3.51 -5.65
CA TYR A 29 -2.29 -4.43 -6.75
C TYR A 29 -3.50 -3.97 -7.55
N ASN A 30 -3.30 -3.51 -8.76
CA ASN A 30 -4.39 -3.27 -9.70
C ASN A 30 -4.94 -4.64 -10.16
N ALA A 31 -6.23 -4.89 -9.87
CA ALA A 31 -6.88 -6.18 -10.09
C ALA A 31 -7.47 -6.31 -11.51
N LEU A 32 -7.37 -5.29 -12.34
CA LEU A 32 -7.87 -5.24 -13.70
C LEU A 32 -9.34 -5.68 -13.80
N ARG A 33 -10.26 -4.79 -13.40
CA ARG A 33 -11.71 -4.99 -13.50
C ARG A 33 -12.18 -6.30 -12.88
N PHE A 34 -11.77 -6.53 -11.62
CA PHE A 34 -12.09 -7.77 -10.93
C PHE A 34 -13.48 -7.71 -10.24
N GLY A 35 -14.36 -8.59 -10.63
CA GLY A 35 -15.73 -8.69 -10.12
C GLY A 35 -16.11 -10.08 -9.63
N GLU A 36 -17.37 -10.26 -9.25
CA GLU A 36 -17.90 -11.52 -8.71
C GLU A 36 -17.76 -12.73 -9.65
N ASN A 37 -17.68 -12.48 -10.96
CA ASN A 37 -17.60 -13.52 -11.99
C ASN A 37 -16.16 -13.97 -12.30
N ASP A 38 -15.15 -13.38 -11.68
CA ASP A 38 -13.73 -13.61 -11.97
C ASP A 38 -13.09 -14.78 -11.18
N ARG A 39 -13.87 -15.75 -10.76
CA ARG A 39 -13.39 -16.90 -9.97
C ARG A 39 -12.18 -17.61 -10.60
N SER A 40 -12.11 -17.73 -11.91
CA SER A 40 -10.97 -18.34 -12.60
C SER A 40 -9.67 -17.56 -12.41
N ARG A 41 -9.76 -16.24 -12.26
CA ARG A 41 -8.60 -15.36 -12.02
C ARG A 41 -8.12 -15.40 -10.57
N ALA A 42 -9.00 -15.75 -9.62
CA ALA A 42 -8.67 -15.84 -8.19
C ALA A 42 -7.47 -16.77 -7.91
N LEU A 43 -7.31 -17.84 -8.68
CA LEU A 43 -6.16 -18.76 -8.55
C LEU A 43 -4.80 -18.09 -8.87
N HIS A 44 -4.78 -17.08 -9.72
CA HIS A 44 -3.57 -16.32 -10.04
C HIS A 44 -3.23 -15.36 -8.92
N PHE A 45 -4.25 -14.67 -8.37
CA PHE A 45 -4.08 -13.83 -7.17
C PHE A 45 -3.58 -14.65 -5.98
N GLU A 46 -4.13 -15.85 -5.75
CA GLU A 46 -3.70 -16.72 -4.66
C GLU A 46 -2.19 -16.99 -4.69
N LYS A 47 -1.60 -17.23 -5.88
CA LYS A 47 -0.15 -17.46 -6.00
C LYS A 47 0.66 -16.25 -5.57
N VAL A 48 0.26 -15.06 -6.00
CA VAL A 48 0.95 -13.80 -5.66
C VAL A 48 0.81 -13.51 -4.17
N ILE A 49 -0.40 -13.60 -3.64
CA ILE A 49 -0.69 -13.32 -2.23
C ILE A 49 0.03 -14.29 -1.30
N ARG A 50 0.08 -15.58 -1.62
CA ARG A 50 0.82 -16.59 -0.84
C ARG A 50 2.34 -16.38 -0.89
N TYR A 51 2.86 -15.87 -2.00
CA TYR A 51 4.29 -15.59 -2.15
C TYR A 51 4.71 -14.37 -1.32
N ILE A 52 3.89 -13.32 -1.34
CA ILE A 52 4.20 -12.05 -0.65
C ILE A 52 3.81 -12.09 0.82
N ASP A 53 2.72 -12.79 1.17
CA ASP A 53 2.08 -12.85 2.51
C ASP A 53 1.83 -11.46 3.11
N PRO A 54 1.10 -10.56 2.40
CA PRO A 54 0.93 -9.19 2.81
C PRO A 54 0.01 -9.04 4.01
N ASP A 55 0.25 -8.02 4.84
CA ASP A 55 -0.65 -7.65 5.94
C ASP A 55 -1.72 -6.65 5.51
N ILE A 56 -1.42 -5.85 4.47
CA ILE A 56 -2.35 -4.88 3.87
C ILE A 56 -2.22 -4.96 2.36
N VAL A 57 -3.35 -5.02 1.66
CA VAL A 57 -3.40 -4.94 0.19
C VAL A 57 -4.33 -3.82 -0.23
N ALA A 58 -3.76 -2.77 -0.81
CA ALA A 58 -4.51 -1.73 -1.51
C ALA A 58 -4.84 -2.24 -2.92
N LEU A 59 -6.14 -2.33 -3.23
CA LEU A 59 -6.64 -2.86 -4.49
C LEU A 59 -7.20 -1.74 -5.36
N GLN A 60 -6.97 -1.81 -6.66
CA GLN A 60 -7.57 -0.94 -7.65
C GLN A 60 -8.34 -1.77 -8.67
N GLU A 61 -9.26 -1.13 -9.37
CA GLU A 61 -10.11 -1.75 -10.38
C GLU A 61 -10.96 -2.93 -9.86
N ILE A 62 -11.55 -2.78 -8.70
CA ILE A 62 -12.60 -3.68 -8.22
C ILE A 62 -13.94 -3.22 -8.79
N GLU A 63 -14.68 -4.10 -9.45
CA GLU A 63 -15.94 -3.74 -10.08
C GLU A 63 -17.11 -3.67 -9.08
N ASP A 64 -17.12 -4.57 -8.10
CA ASP A 64 -18.25 -4.69 -7.16
C ASP A 64 -17.84 -5.32 -5.82
N GLN A 65 -18.76 -5.34 -4.87
CA GLN A 65 -18.57 -5.99 -3.57
C GLN A 65 -18.32 -7.50 -3.72
N GLY A 66 -18.93 -8.15 -4.71
CA GLY A 66 -18.74 -9.58 -4.99
C GLY A 66 -17.30 -9.90 -5.37
N GLY A 67 -16.58 -8.98 -6.06
CA GLY A 67 -15.17 -9.10 -6.35
C GLY A 67 -14.30 -9.09 -5.08
N ILE A 68 -14.56 -8.16 -4.15
CA ILE A 68 -13.88 -8.15 -2.84
C ILE A 68 -14.20 -9.44 -2.06
N ASP A 69 -15.45 -9.85 -2.00
CA ASP A 69 -15.88 -11.06 -1.28
C ASP A 69 -15.24 -12.33 -1.88
N LEU A 70 -15.13 -12.38 -3.21
CA LEU A 70 -14.47 -13.48 -3.91
C LEU A 70 -12.96 -13.54 -3.57
N LEU A 71 -12.24 -12.41 -3.62
CA LEU A 71 -10.85 -12.36 -3.21
C LEU A 71 -10.69 -12.76 -1.73
N LEU A 72 -11.49 -12.18 -0.86
CA LEU A 72 -11.41 -12.45 0.58
C LEU A 72 -11.61 -13.93 0.89
N ASN A 73 -12.63 -14.57 0.31
CA ASN A 73 -13.00 -15.96 0.62
C ASN A 73 -12.12 -16.99 -0.11
N GLU A 74 -11.83 -16.77 -1.40
CA GLU A 74 -11.16 -17.79 -2.23
C GLU A 74 -9.63 -17.63 -2.27
N VAL A 75 -9.11 -16.46 -1.87
CA VAL A 75 -7.68 -16.16 -1.90
C VAL A 75 -7.13 -15.99 -0.49
N PHE A 76 -7.60 -14.97 0.23
CA PHE A 76 -7.01 -14.58 1.51
C PHE A 76 -7.40 -15.52 2.66
N ASN A 77 -8.68 -15.84 2.80
CA ASN A 77 -9.24 -16.67 3.88
C ASN A 77 -9.45 -18.14 3.48
N LYS A 78 -8.89 -18.58 2.37
CA LYS A 78 -9.08 -19.97 1.90
C LYS A 78 -8.65 -21.02 2.93
N SER A 79 -7.66 -20.73 3.76
CA SER A 79 -7.11 -21.67 4.75
C SER A 79 -7.25 -21.16 6.20
N SER A 80 -7.61 -19.89 6.41
CA SER A 80 -7.77 -19.27 7.73
C SER A 80 -8.73 -18.10 7.63
N GLN A 81 -9.13 -17.51 8.77
CA GLN A 81 -10.02 -16.33 8.81
C GLN A 81 -9.24 -15.11 9.34
N GLU A 82 -8.02 -14.91 8.85
CA GLU A 82 -7.11 -13.88 9.34
C GLU A 82 -7.23 -12.53 8.63
N TYR A 83 -8.03 -12.45 7.56
CA TYR A 83 -8.18 -11.23 6.79
C TYR A 83 -9.61 -10.70 6.82
N SER A 84 -9.72 -9.40 6.72
CA SER A 84 -10.96 -8.66 6.55
C SER A 84 -10.82 -7.66 5.42
N ALA A 85 -11.94 -7.27 4.81
CA ALA A 85 -11.99 -6.18 3.84
C ALA A 85 -12.50 -4.90 4.48
N GLY A 86 -11.98 -3.75 4.05
CA GLY A 86 -12.60 -2.47 4.26
C GLY A 86 -13.81 -2.29 3.34
N PRO A 87 -14.78 -1.44 3.72
CA PRO A 87 -15.93 -1.18 2.86
C PRO A 87 -15.50 -0.47 1.58
N LEU A 88 -16.09 -0.83 0.45
CA LEU A 88 -16.00 -0.03 -0.77
C LEU A 88 -16.68 1.32 -0.53
N THR A 89 -16.02 2.41 -0.88
CA THR A 89 -16.46 3.76 -0.52
C THR A 89 -17.17 4.51 -1.64
N ASN A 90 -17.22 3.92 -2.82
CA ASN A 90 -17.83 4.51 -4.01
C ASN A 90 -18.58 3.42 -4.79
N ASN A 91 -19.72 3.77 -5.39
CA ASN A 91 -20.52 2.87 -6.23
C ASN A 91 -20.38 3.21 -7.72
N ARG A 92 -19.18 3.55 -8.16
CA ARG A 92 -18.86 3.79 -9.58
C ARG A 92 -18.33 2.50 -10.19
N ASP A 93 -18.06 2.51 -11.49
CA ASP A 93 -17.69 1.32 -12.28
C ASP A 93 -16.36 0.65 -11.94
N MET A 94 -15.48 1.30 -11.18
CA MET A 94 -14.20 0.75 -10.70
C MET A 94 -13.85 1.37 -9.34
N GLU A 95 -13.68 0.52 -8.34
CA GLU A 95 -13.50 0.93 -6.96
C GLU A 95 -12.05 0.74 -6.50
N ASN A 96 -11.68 1.53 -5.49
CA ASN A 96 -10.46 1.32 -4.72
C ASN A 96 -10.81 0.61 -3.42
N GLY A 97 -10.29 -0.60 -3.24
CA GLY A 97 -10.55 -1.45 -2.08
C GLY A 97 -9.34 -1.63 -1.19
N ILE A 98 -9.56 -2.30 -0.07
CA ILE A 98 -8.50 -2.74 0.83
C ILE A 98 -8.86 -4.09 1.46
N ILE A 99 -7.85 -4.97 1.57
CA ILE A 99 -7.91 -6.18 2.38
C ILE A 99 -6.76 -6.11 3.37
N TYR A 100 -7.00 -6.50 4.62
CA TYR A 100 -6.01 -6.39 5.68
C TYR A 100 -6.06 -7.56 6.65
N ARG A 101 -4.91 -7.88 7.27
CA ARG A 101 -4.78 -8.96 8.27
C ARG A 101 -5.38 -8.51 9.60
N ASN A 102 -6.58 -9.02 9.89
CA ASN A 102 -7.35 -8.65 11.08
C ASN A 102 -6.77 -9.19 12.40
N SER A 103 -5.82 -10.13 12.35
CA SER A 103 -5.08 -10.59 13.54
C SER A 103 -4.02 -9.56 14.00
N LYS A 104 -3.55 -8.68 13.10
CA LYS A 104 -2.55 -7.63 13.38
C LYS A 104 -3.14 -6.23 13.47
N LEU A 105 -4.24 -5.96 12.79
CA LEU A 105 -4.77 -4.62 12.56
C LEU A 105 -6.25 -4.50 12.92
N ASP A 106 -6.64 -3.34 13.44
CA ASP A 106 -8.03 -2.91 13.55
C ASP A 106 -8.26 -1.74 12.59
N LEU A 107 -9.26 -1.86 11.74
CA LEU A 107 -9.74 -0.75 10.92
C LEU A 107 -10.57 0.20 11.79
N ILE A 108 -10.06 1.40 12.07
CA ILE A 108 -10.68 2.40 12.94
C ILE A 108 -11.71 3.22 12.17
N SER A 109 -11.36 3.64 10.94
CA SER A 109 -12.23 4.47 10.10
C SER A 109 -11.88 4.33 8.63
N ASN A 110 -12.83 4.70 7.78
CA ASN A 110 -12.62 4.83 6.35
C ASN A 110 -13.18 6.15 5.85
N ARG A 111 -12.62 6.65 4.75
CA ARG A 111 -13.05 7.89 4.10
C ARG A 111 -12.93 7.78 2.58
N SER A 112 -13.78 8.53 1.89
CA SER A 112 -13.71 8.74 0.46
C SER A 112 -13.32 10.19 0.19
N ILE A 113 -12.20 10.39 -0.48
CA ILE A 113 -11.76 11.70 -0.97
C ILE A 113 -12.28 11.82 -2.40
N LYS A 114 -13.20 12.75 -2.60
CA LYS A 114 -13.88 12.93 -3.88
C LYS A 114 -12.93 13.45 -4.94
N THR A 115 -12.90 12.80 -6.08
CA THR A 115 -12.24 13.25 -7.30
C THR A 115 -13.22 13.28 -8.47
N VAL A 116 -12.75 13.72 -9.63
CA VAL A 116 -13.60 13.80 -10.84
C VAL A 116 -13.93 12.40 -11.37
N LEU A 117 -13.01 11.47 -11.29
CA LEU A 117 -13.16 10.15 -11.89
C LEU A 117 -13.42 9.05 -10.86
N ARG A 118 -12.44 8.71 -10.05
CA ARG A 118 -12.52 7.66 -9.01
C ARG A 118 -12.08 8.25 -7.68
N ASP A 119 -12.88 8.07 -6.66
CA ASP A 119 -12.53 8.57 -5.33
C ASP A 119 -11.29 7.87 -4.80
N ILE A 120 -10.43 8.62 -4.09
CA ILE A 120 -9.33 8.02 -3.34
C ILE A 120 -9.89 7.50 -2.02
N SER A 121 -9.70 6.22 -1.76
CA SER A 121 -10.23 5.57 -0.55
C SER A 121 -9.17 5.53 0.54
N GLY A 122 -9.46 6.18 1.68
CA GLY A 122 -8.58 6.20 2.85
C GLY A 122 -9.08 5.27 3.96
N PHE A 123 -8.19 4.46 4.52
CA PHE A 123 -8.46 3.50 5.57
C PHE A 123 -7.48 3.69 6.71
N THR A 124 -7.99 4.03 7.89
CA THR A 124 -7.17 4.29 9.08
C THR A 124 -7.10 3.06 9.96
N PHE A 125 -5.91 2.64 10.32
CA PHE A 125 -5.64 1.45 11.12
C PHE A 125 -4.95 1.79 12.44
N SER A 126 -5.24 0.98 13.46
CA SER A 126 -4.36 0.79 14.62
C SER A 126 -3.72 -0.61 14.58
N ILE A 127 -2.52 -0.71 15.12
CA ILE A 127 -1.81 -1.99 15.26
C ILE A 127 -2.24 -2.64 16.56
N LYS A 128 -2.73 -3.88 16.50
CA LYS A 128 -3.13 -4.65 17.68
C LYS A 128 -1.94 -4.92 18.58
N ASN A 129 -2.18 -4.86 19.87
CA ASN A 129 -1.15 -5.12 20.90
C ASN A 129 0.09 -4.22 20.82
N ALA A 130 0.06 -3.15 20.03
CA ALA A 130 1.13 -2.18 19.98
C ALA A 130 1.18 -1.35 21.28
N ALA A 131 2.36 -0.76 21.57
CA ALA A 131 2.47 0.19 22.67
C ALA A 131 1.57 1.41 22.40
N GLN A 132 1.08 2.04 23.49
CA GLN A 132 0.21 3.24 23.35
C GLN A 132 0.86 4.41 22.61
N SER A 133 2.19 4.42 22.51
CA SER A 133 2.93 5.41 21.74
C SER A 133 2.88 5.21 20.23
N VAL A 134 2.40 4.04 19.74
CA VAL A 134 2.24 3.80 18.31
C VAL A 134 0.97 4.50 17.83
N VAL A 135 1.14 5.49 16.99
CA VAL A 135 0.00 6.26 16.43
C VAL A 135 -0.70 5.47 15.32
N PRO A 136 -2.01 5.69 15.13
CA PRO A 136 -2.71 5.18 13.95
C PRO A 136 -2.08 5.70 12.66
N PHE A 137 -2.23 4.93 11.59
CA PHE A 137 -1.79 5.32 10.25
C PHE A 137 -2.90 5.12 9.23
N THR A 138 -2.86 5.89 8.14
CA THR A 138 -3.87 5.81 7.07
C THR A 138 -3.24 5.31 5.78
N VAL A 139 -3.83 4.29 5.19
CA VAL A 139 -3.51 3.83 3.84
C VAL A 139 -4.55 4.39 2.88
N PHE A 140 -4.08 5.13 1.89
CA PHE A 140 -4.89 5.57 0.76
C PHE A 140 -4.72 4.58 -0.38
N SER A 141 -5.82 4.02 -0.88
CA SER A 141 -5.86 3.29 -2.15
C SER A 141 -6.34 4.24 -3.23
N ALA A 142 -5.54 4.41 -4.28
CA ALA A 142 -5.80 5.37 -5.35
C ALA A 142 -5.63 4.73 -6.73
N HIS A 143 -6.50 5.14 -7.67
CA HIS A 143 -6.33 4.85 -9.09
C HIS A 143 -6.60 6.14 -9.88
N LEU A 144 -5.53 6.83 -10.26
CA LEU A 144 -5.61 8.11 -10.93
C LEU A 144 -5.92 7.92 -12.43
N LYS A 145 -6.15 9.05 -13.12
CA LYS A 145 -6.51 9.08 -14.54
C LYS A 145 -5.46 8.39 -15.41
N ALA A 146 -5.86 7.36 -16.13
CA ALA A 146 -5.02 6.67 -17.10
C ALA A 146 -4.78 7.50 -18.38
N SER A 147 -3.84 7.07 -19.18
CA SER A 147 -3.47 7.58 -20.51
C SER A 147 -2.56 8.80 -20.49
N THR A 148 -1.74 8.90 -21.53
CA THR A 148 -0.82 10.01 -21.78
C THR A 148 -1.55 11.27 -22.27
N GLY A 149 -0.84 12.39 -22.31
CA GLY A 149 -1.31 13.67 -22.86
C GLY A 149 -1.70 14.66 -21.77
N SER A 150 -1.51 15.95 -22.09
CA SER A 150 -1.61 17.06 -21.14
C SER A 150 -2.96 17.16 -20.41
N SER A 151 -4.06 16.80 -21.07
CA SER A 151 -5.38 16.79 -20.42
C SER A 151 -5.48 15.73 -19.33
N ASN A 152 -4.92 14.52 -19.56
CA ASN A 152 -4.91 13.44 -18.60
C ASN A 152 -3.91 13.72 -17.46
N GLU A 153 -2.75 14.29 -17.77
CA GLU A 153 -1.77 14.76 -16.77
C GLU A 153 -2.36 15.82 -15.85
N ASN A 154 -3.08 16.80 -16.44
CA ASN A 154 -3.76 17.82 -15.65
C ASN A 154 -4.86 17.22 -14.75
N GLN A 155 -5.57 16.20 -15.22
CA GLN A 155 -6.57 15.52 -14.40
C GLN A 155 -5.92 14.78 -13.23
N ARG A 156 -4.80 14.05 -13.44
CA ARG A 156 -4.04 13.44 -12.34
C ARG A 156 -3.57 14.47 -11.31
N TRP A 157 -3.14 15.64 -11.79
CA TRP A 157 -2.75 16.74 -10.90
C TRP A 157 -3.92 17.25 -10.06
N GLU A 158 -5.11 17.42 -10.67
CA GLU A 158 -6.32 17.82 -9.91
C GLU A 158 -6.72 16.74 -8.88
N GLU A 159 -6.62 15.46 -9.22
CA GLU A 159 -6.88 14.34 -8.30
C GLU A 159 -5.87 14.32 -7.14
N ALA A 160 -4.58 14.53 -7.42
CA ALA A 160 -3.54 14.66 -6.39
C ALA A 160 -3.78 15.88 -5.46
N LYS A 161 -4.27 16.99 -5.99
CA LYS A 161 -4.64 18.18 -5.17
C LYS A 161 -5.78 17.90 -4.19
N GLN A 162 -6.73 17.02 -4.54
CA GLN A 162 -7.77 16.62 -3.59
C GLN A 162 -7.16 15.86 -2.40
N LEU A 163 -6.23 14.94 -2.65
CA LEU A 163 -5.49 14.25 -1.58
C LEU A 163 -4.67 15.23 -0.74
N GLN A 164 -3.93 16.14 -1.38
CA GLN A 164 -3.17 17.18 -0.69
C GLN A 164 -4.08 18.03 0.20
N SER A 165 -5.20 18.50 -0.34
CA SER A 165 -6.16 19.31 0.41
C SER A 165 -6.69 18.57 1.64
N TYR A 166 -6.93 17.28 1.52
CA TYR A 166 -7.35 16.45 2.65
C TYR A 166 -6.23 16.33 3.70
N ILE A 167 -5.01 15.98 3.30
CA ILE A 167 -3.88 15.81 4.22
C ILE A 167 -3.54 17.12 4.94
N ASN A 168 -3.56 18.26 4.23
CA ASN A 168 -3.28 19.58 4.81
C ASN A 168 -4.29 20.01 5.89
N GLN A 169 -5.47 19.39 5.95
CA GLN A 169 -6.47 19.64 6.98
C GLN A 169 -6.31 18.75 8.21
N GLN A 170 -5.39 17.79 8.16
CA GLN A 170 -5.13 16.88 9.28
C GLN A 170 -3.99 17.42 10.16
N SER A 171 -3.79 16.79 11.31
CA SER A 171 -2.63 17.05 12.17
C SER A 171 -1.34 16.51 11.50
N ASN A 172 -0.21 17.20 11.69
CA ASN A 172 1.09 16.76 11.17
C ASN A 172 1.65 15.49 11.84
N ASP A 173 0.99 14.98 12.88
CA ASP A 173 1.40 13.76 13.59
C ASP A 173 0.90 12.47 12.93
N TYR A 174 0.10 12.58 11.86
CA TYR A 174 -0.44 11.40 11.17
C TYR A 174 0.57 10.76 10.22
N HIS A 175 0.52 9.43 10.17
CA HIS A 175 1.31 8.61 9.26
C HIS A 175 0.45 8.21 8.06
N TYR A 176 0.92 8.51 6.84
CA TYR A 176 0.20 8.23 5.60
C TYR A 176 0.99 7.30 4.69
N ILE A 177 0.27 6.36 4.08
CA ILE A 177 0.76 5.52 2.98
C ILE A 177 -0.18 5.76 1.80
N LEU A 178 0.33 6.24 0.67
CA LEU A 178 -0.41 6.29 -0.59
C LEU A 178 0.02 5.10 -1.43
N ALA A 179 -0.89 4.19 -1.70
CA ALA A 179 -0.66 2.98 -2.46
C ALA A 179 -1.65 2.90 -3.63
N GLY A 180 -1.18 2.63 -4.83
CA GLY A 180 -2.09 2.49 -5.96
C GLY A 180 -1.47 2.64 -7.33
N ASP A 181 -2.32 2.47 -8.32
CA ASP A 181 -2.04 2.77 -9.71
C ASP A 181 -2.21 4.28 -9.95
N LEU A 182 -1.12 5.01 -9.89
CA LEU A 182 -1.13 6.46 -10.06
C LEU A 182 -1.07 6.88 -11.54
N ASN A 183 -0.88 5.92 -12.47
CA ASN A 183 -0.83 6.16 -13.90
C ASN A 183 0.12 7.31 -14.31
N LEU A 184 1.22 7.48 -13.58
CA LEU A 184 2.22 8.51 -13.85
C LEU A 184 3.20 8.02 -14.92
N TYR A 185 3.36 8.78 -15.98
CA TYR A 185 4.25 8.43 -17.10
C TYR A 185 5.64 9.08 -17.00
N SER A 186 5.81 9.99 -16.05
CA SER A 186 7.09 10.68 -15.84
C SER A 186 7.16 11.27 -14.42
N PRO A 187 8.33 11.26 -13.79
CA PRO A 187 8.54 12.00 -12.55
C PRO A 187 8.49 13.54 -12.72
N ASN A 188 8.40 14.01 -13.97
CA ASN A 188 8.23 15.42 -14.29
C ASN A 188 6.77 15.89 -14.24
N GLU A 189 5.79 14.99 -14.17
CA GLU A 189 4.39 15.34 -14.05
C GLU A 189 4.13 16.16 -12.77
N GLN A 190 3.25 17.15 -12.87
CA GLN A 190 2.88 18.00 -11.74
C GLN A 190 2.27 17.20 -10.59
N ALA A 191 1.55 16.11 -10.89
CA ALA A 191 0.98 15.23 -9.88
C ALA A 191 2.05 14.57 -9.02
N TYR A 192 3.11 14.00 -9.65
CA TYR A 192 4.22 13.39 -8.91
C TYR A 192 4.95 14.42 -8.03
N LYS A 193 5.32 15.57 -8.61
CA LYS A 193 6.01 16.64 -7.87
C LYS A 193 5.17 17.18 -6.72
N LEU A 194 3.85 17.28 -6.91
CA LEU A 194 2.96 17.70 -5.85
C LEU A 194 2.98 16.73 -4.66
N LEU A 195 2.96 15.42 -4.94
CA LEU A 195 2.93 14.38 -3.91
C LEU A 195 4.26 14.28 -3.13
N VAL A 196 5.41 14.49 -3.80
CA VAL A 196 6.72 14.25 -3.17
C VAL A 196 7.45 15.51 -2.70
N ASP A 197 7.11 16.70 -3.20
CA ASP A 197 7.89 17.92 -2.95
C ASP A 197 7.06 19.13 -2.50
N SER A 198 5.73 19.03 -2.41
CA SER A 198 4.90 20.24 -2.27
C SER A 198 3.69 20.09 -1.34
N MET A 199 3.63 19.05 -0.55
CA MET A 199 2.58 18.86 0.46
C MET A 199 3.03 19.40 1.82
N SER A 200 2.10 19.69 2.73
CA SER A 200 2.44 20.01 4.12
C SER A 200 3.08 18.83 4.85
N VAL A 201 2.78 17.62 4.40
CA VAL A 201 3.43 16.37 4.77
C VAL A 201 3.85 15.70 3.47
N ASP A 202 5.10 15.85 3.07
CA ASP A 202 5.62 15.27 1.85
C ASP A 202 5.59 13.75 1.90
N LEU A 203 5.28 13.13 0.75
CA LEU A 203 5.34 11.69 0.59
C LEU A 203 6.69 11.31 -0.01
N VAL A 204 7.40 10.44 0.66
CA VAL A 204 8.68 9.89 0.21
C VAL A 204 8.46 8.75 -0.75
N ASP A 205 9.11 8.78 -1.91
CA ASP A 205 9.22 7.66 -2.83
C ASP A 205 10.48 6.85 -2.51
N PRO A 206 10.38 5.64 -1.93
CA PRO A 206 11.55 4.89 -1.45
C PRO A 206 12.53 4.45 -2.53
N ILE A 207 12.07 4.31 -3.78
CA ILE A 207 12.92 3.90 -4.90
C ILE A 207 13.20 5.05 -5.88
N GLY A 208 12.63 6.23 -5.60
CA GLY A 208 12.91 7.46 -6.33
C GLY A 208 12.46 7.46 -7.80
N PRO A 209 12.80 8.51 -8.53
CA PRO A 209 12.33 8.73 -9.89
C PRO A 209 12.78 7.63 -10.85
N TRP A 210 12.06 7.51 -11.96
CA TRP A 210 12.32 6.55 -13.03
C TRP A 210 12.36 7.26 -14.39
N VAL A 211 12.86 6.57 -15.40
CA VAL A 211 12.78 6.99 -16.79
C VAL A 211 12.12 5.85 -17.56
N ARG A 212 11.01 6.17 -18.22
CA ARG A 212 10.26 5.25 -19.08
C ARG A 212 11.17 4.71 -20.19
N ASP A 213 10.97 3.48 -20.62
CA ASP A 213 11.74 2.79 -21.66
C ASP A 213 13.26 2.67 -21.38
N ASP A 214 13.71 3.02 -20.16
CA ASP A 214 15.12 2.88 -19.78
C ASP A 214 15.36 1.59 -19.00
N ASN A 215 16.01 0.63 -19.62
CA ASN A 215 16.32 -0.68 -19.03
C ASN A 215 17.14 -0.58 -17.72
N SER A 216 17.84 0.52 -17.46
CA SER A 216 18.51 0.73 -16.15
C SER A 216 17.53 0.90 -15.00
N HIS A 217 16.26 1.21 -15.30
CA HIS A 217 15.17 1.37 -14.35
C HIS A 217 14.19 0.19 -14.31
N VAL A 218 14.46 -0.92 -15.00
CA VAL A 218 13.55 -2.07 -15.11
C VAL A 218 13.04 -2.57 -13.75
N LEU A 219 13.88 -2.56 -12.72
CA LEU A 219 13.49 -2.99 -11.35
C LEU A 219 12.46 -2.06 -10.67
N LYS A 220 12.16 -0.90 -11.28
CA LYS A 220 11.12 0.03 -10.81
C LYS A 220 9.81 -0.11 -11.58
N PHE A 221 9.81 -0.77 -12.74
CA PHE A 221 8.65 -0.88 -13.60
C PHE A 221 7.62 -1.84 -13.02
N THR A 222 6.36 -1.45 -13.10
CA THR A 222 5.22 -2.19 -12.55
C THR A 222 4.17 -2.53 -13.59
N GLN A 223 4.31 -2.01 -14.82
CA GLN A 223 3.41 -2.30 -15.92
C GLN A 223 3.34 -3.81 -16.20
N SER A 224 2.21 -4.28 -16.75
CA SER A 224 2.06 -5.64 -17.25
C SER A 224 3.16 -6.01 -18.26
N THR A 225 3.74 -7.19 -18.13
CA THR A 225 4.78 -7.71 -19.03
C THR A 225 4.26 -8.08 -20.44
N ARG A 226 2.94 -8.10 -20.64
CA ARG A 226 2.34 -8.48 -21.93
C ARG A 226 2.58 -7.42 -23.01
N THR A 227 2.81 -7.89 -24.25
CA THR A 227 3.06 -7.02 -25.41
C THR A 227 1.79 -6.73 -26.21
N ASP A 228 0.81 -7.64 -26.19
CA ASP A 228 -0.34 -7.62 -27.09
C ASP A 228 -1.66 -7.34 -26.37
N GLN A 229 -2.59 -6.73 -27.08
CA GLN A 229 -3.97 -6.56 -26.61
C GLN A 229 -4.72 -7.89 -26.66
N ILE A 230 -5.42 -8.21 -25.55
CA ILE A 230 -6.32 -9.37 -25.47
C ILE A 230 -7.78 -8.97 -25.21
N GLY A 231 -8.09 -7.68 -25.33
CA GLY A 231 -9.45 -7.16 -25.25
C GLY A 231 -10.01 -6.99 -23.83
N ASP A 232 -9.19 -7.08 -22.79
CA ASP A 232 -9.60 -6.93 -21.38
C ASP A 232 -9.41 -5.51 -20.83
N GLY A 233 -8.92 -4.57 -21.66
CA GLY A 233 -8.69 -3.18 -21.28
C GLY A 233 -7.40 -2.92 -20.49
N GLY A 234 -6.59 -3.94 -20.24
CA GLY A 234 -5.33 -3.79 -19.51
C GLY A 234 -4.19 -3.23 -20.36
N SER A 235 -3.14 -2.79 -19.70
CA SER A 235 -1.94 -2.21 -20.32
C SER A 235 -1.18 -3.22 -21.18
N THR A 236 -0.55 -2.72 -22.25
CA THR A 236 0.25 -3.50 -23.22
C THR A 236 1.50 -2.71 -23.60
N GLY A 237 2.37 -3.32 -24.38
CA GLY A 237 3.63 -2.71 -24.81
C GLY A 237 4.85 -3.32 -24.13
N GLY A 238 4.65 -4.10 -23.09
CA GLY A 238 5.71 -4.72 -22.30
C GLY A 238 6.00 -3.98 -20.99
N LEU A 239 7.03 -4.41 -20.31
CA LEU A 239 7.44 -3.87 -19.02
C LEU A 239 8.37 -2.65 -19.25
N ASP A 240 7.79 -1.48 -19.44
CA ASP A 240 8.53 -0.26 -19.79
C ASP A 240 8.14 0.97 -18.97
N ASP A 241 7.16 0.83 -18.05
CA ASP A 241 6.64 1.95 -17.28
C ASP A 241 6.36 1.59 -15.82
N ARG A 242 6.29 2.62 -14.97
CA ARG A 242 5.97 2.52 -13.55
C ARG A 242 4.64 3.20 -13.27
N PHE A 243 3.58 2.42 -13.08
CA PHE A 243 2.23 2.94 -12.77
C PHE A 243 1.84 2.77 -11.32
N ASP A 244 2.34 1.72 -10.65
CA ASP A 244 2.01 1.43 -9.27
C ASP A 244 3.05 1.99 -8.31
N PHE A 245 2.58 2.62 -7.26
CA PHE A 245 3.40 3.29 -6.26
C PHE A 245 2.96 2.92 -4.85
N ILE A 246 3.93 2.89 -3.94
CA ILE A 246 3.69 2.98 -2.50
C ILE A 246 4.58 4.12 -2.00
N LEU A 247 3.96 5.24 -1.66
CA LEU A 247 4.62 6.42 -1.11
C LEU A 247 4.30 6.52 0.37
N PHE A 248 5.26 6.98 1.17
CA PHE A 248 5.16 7.05 2.62
C PHE A 248 5.33 8.48 3.09
N SER A 249 4.52 8.96 4.02
CA SER A 249 4.79 10.25 4.65
C SER A 249 6.16 10.24 5.34
N GLU A 250 6.81 11.39 5.41
CA GLU A 250 8.17 11.54 5.96
C GLU A 250 8.30 11.02 7.41
N GLN A 251 7.19 10.97 8.17
CA GLN A 251 7.16 10.41 9.52
C GLN A 251 7.63 8.94 9.56
N PHE A 252 7.43 8.16 8.47
CA PHE A 252 7.94 6.79 8.37
C PHE A 252 9.46 6.73 8.17
N THR A 253 10.08 7.81 7.75
CA THR A 253 11.53 7.90 7.52
C THR A 253 12.27 8.61 8.67
N SER A 254 11.51 9.17 9.61
CA SER A 254 12.05 9.88 10.77
C SER A 254 12.67 8.90 11.78
N THR A 255 13.45 9.45 12.71
CA THR A 255 14.05 8.69 13.82
C THR A 255 13.04 8.25 14.88
N ASN A 256 11.74 8.48 14.67
CA ASN A 256 10.69 8.03 15.59
C ASN A 256 10.67 6.49 15.61
N PRO A 257 10.87 5.84 16.77
CA PRO A 257 11.06 4.39 16.86
C PRO A 257 9.78 3.58 16.69
N ASN A 258 8.60 4.23 16.65
CA ASN A 258 7.33 3.52 16.85
C ASN A 258 6.73 2.92 15.58
N LEU A 259 6.93 3.56 14.41
CA LEU A 259 6.48 3.06 13.12
C LEU A 259 7.38 3.64 12.03
N LYS A 260 8.15 2.81 11.35
CA LYS A 260 9.10 3.26 10.32
C LYS A 260 9.15 2.33 9.13
N LEU A 261 9.47 2.89 7.97
CA LEU A 261 9.83 2.12 6.79
C LEU A 261 11.16 1.39 7.03
N LEU A 262 11.20 0.10 6.72
CA LEU A 262 12.45 -0.66 6.76
C LEU A 262 13.29 -0.36 5.52
N ASP A 263 14.55 -0.03 5.72
CA ASP A 263 15.50 0.24 4.63
C ASP A 263 15.55 -0.93 3.64
N GLN A 264 15.56 -0.60 2.35
CA GLN A 264 15.63 -1.57 1.24
C GLN A 264 14.50 -2.62 1.21
N SER A 265 13.40 -2.40 1.93
CA SER A 265 12.24 -3.31 1.95
C SER A 265 11.31 -3.14 0.75
N TYR A 266 11.36 -2.00 0.04
CA TYR A 266 10.54 -1.76 -1.14
C TYR A 266 10.98 -2.66 -2.30
N LYS A 267 10.02 -3.37 -2.89
CA LYS A 267 10.28 -4.27 -4.02
C LYS A 267 9.13 -4.22 -5.01
N VAL A 268 9.44 -4.27 -6.28
CA VAL A 268 8.50 -4.64 -7.34
C VAL A 268 8.60 -6.15 -7.52
N VAL A 269 7.46 -6.83 -7.61
CA VAL A 269 7.40 -8.30 -7.72
C VAL A 269 6.95 -8.67 -9.13
N GLY A 270 7.65 -9.63 -9.75
CA GLY A 270 7.32 -10.15 -11.08
C GLY A 270 7.97 -9.40 -12.24
N ASN A 271 9.01 -8.60 -11.97
CA ASN A 271 9.81 -7.91 -12.99
C ASN A 271 11.29 -8.35 -13.03
N ASP A 272 11.61 -9.44 -12.40
CA ASP A 272 12.96 -10.00 -12.27
C ASP A 272 13.27 -11.11 -13.28
N GLY A 273 12.36 -11.36 -14.22
CA GLY A 273 12.46 -12.40 -15.25
C GLY A 273 12.07 -13.78 -14.74
#